data_11cb6067d441095298c15f3026c4dba1
#
_entry.id   11cb6067d441095298c15f3026c4dba1
#
_cell.length_a   1.000
_cell.length_b   1.000
_cell.length_c   1.000
_cell.angle_alpha   90.00
_cell.angle_beta   90.00
_cell.angle_gamma   90.00
#
_symmetry.space_group_name_H-M   'P 1'
#
loop_
_entity.id
_entity.type
_entity.pdbx_description
1 polymer ?
#
loop_
_entity_poly.entity_id
_entity_poly.type
_entity_poly.pdbx_seq_one_letter_code
_entity_poly.pdbx_strand_id
1 'polypeptide(L)'
;MIKHNPPSPEPLHRAIARFGQATVLVVGDFILDRFVNGVIERISPEAPIPVLHGRGETSTMGGAGNVVANIVSLGAAAVPVSVIGADLAGDSLVRMLRELGADTAGLAQEPGRMTSSKXXXXARSTSRCCVSMKRRSSRSAPRSEPA
;
A
#
# COMPACT_ATOMS: atom_id res chain seq x y z
N MET A 1 20.16 27.46 -26.86
CA MET A 1 19.07 26.52 -27.11
C MET A 1 19.63 25.11 -27.14
N ILE A 2 19.48 24.35 -26.05
CA ILE A 2 20.00 22.98 -25.93
C ILE A 2 19.07 22.05 -26.73
N LYS A 3 19.56 21.52 -27.84
CA LYS A 3 18.82 20.54 -28.62
C LYS A 3 18.80 19.22 -27.85
N HIS A 4 17.71 18.90 -27.19
CA HIS A 4 17.49 17.60 -26.59
C HIS A 4 17.21 16.60 -27.71
N ASN A 5 18.24 15.89 -28.11
CA ASN A 5 18.09 14.79 -29.06
C ASN A 5 17.60 13.57 -28.25
N PRO A 6 16.42 13.03 -28.51
CA PRO A 6 15.97 11.86 -27.77
C PRO A 6 16.91 10.70 -27.98
N PRO A 7 17.20 9.91 -26.93
CA PRO A 7 18.06 8.73 -27.10
C PRO A 7 17.44 7.75 -28.09
N SER A 8 18.27 7.04 -28.84
CA SER A 8 17.77 6.02 -29.76
C SER A 8 16.98 4.95 -28.96
N PRO A 9 15.91 4.39 -29.50
CA PRO A 9 15.09 3.42 -28.78
C PRO A 9 15.77 2.08 -28.50
N GLU A 10 16.81 1.73 -29.24
CA GLU A 10 17.48 0.42 -29.12
C GLU A 10 18.12 0.15 -27.75
N PRO A 11 18.89 1.08 -27.14
CA PRO A 11 19.41 0.82 -25.79
C PRO A 11 18.31 0.65 -24.74
N LEU A 12 17.20 1.37 -24.92
CA LEU A 12 16.06 1.27 -24.01
C LEU A 12 15.37 -0.09 -24.14
N HIS A 13 15.11 -0.57 -25.35
CA HIS A 13 14.55 -1.89 -25.60
C HIS A 13 15.43 -2.99 -25.00
N ARG A 14 16.76 -2.89 -25.16
CA ARG A 14 17.69 -3.84 -24.56
C ARG A 14 17.64 -3.83 -23.03
N ALA A 15 17.48 -2.64 -22.42
CA ALA A 15 17.37 -2.51 -20.96
C ALA A 15 16.08 -3.19 -20.46
N ILE A 16 14.95 -2.90 -21.13
CA ILE A 16 13.65 -3.51 -20.79
C ILE A 16 13.70 -5.03 -20.91
N ALA A 17 14.30 -5.56 -21.97
CA ALA A 17 14.42 -7.00 -22.19
C ALA A 17 15.20 -7.73 -21.08
N ARG A 18 15.99 -7.00 -20.28
CA ARG A 18 16.77 -7.55 -19.17
C ARG A 18 16.06 -7.47 -17.82
N PHE A 19 14.90 -6.83 -17.74
CA PHE A 19 14.17 -6.67 -16.45
C PHE A 19 13.91 -8.04 -15.80
N GLY A 20 13.59 -9.07 -16.56
CA GLY A 20 13.36 -10.42 -16.03
C GLY A 20 14.59 -11.08 -15.40
N GLN A 21 15.77 -10.51 -15.56
CA GLN A 21 17.01 -11.00 -14.93
C GLN A 21 17.36 -10.21 -13.66
N ALA A 22 16.61 -9.12 -13.37
CA ALA A 22 16.89 -8.25 -12.24
C ALA A 22 16.22 -8.75 -10.97
N THR A 23 16.91 -8.61 -9.85
CA THR A 23 16.35 -8.76 -8.50
C THR A 23 16.47 -7.44 -7.78
N VAL A 24 15.36 -6.91 -7.28
CA VAL A 24 15.31 -5.58 -6.66
C VAL A 24 14.94 -5.73 -5.19
N LEU A 25 15.80 -5.24 -4.31
CA LEU A 25 15.51 -5.14 -2.88
C LEU A 25 14.65 -3.89 -2.64
N VAL A 26 13.45 -4.06 -2.08
CA VAL A 26 12.51 -2.96 -1.80
C VAL A 26 12.42 -2.76 -0.30
N VAL A 27 13.09 -1.74 0.19
CA VAL A 27 13.12 -1.39 1.63
C VAL A 27 12.18 -0.20 1.86
N GLY A 28 11.18 -0.35 2.73
CA GLY A 28 10.27 0.75 3.01
C GLY A 28 9.02 0.34 3.76
N ASP A 29 8.10 1.29 3.91
CA ASP A 29 6.85 1.07 4.63
C ASP A 29 5.80 0.43 3.74
N PHE A 30 5.32 -0.72 4.15
CA PHE A 30 4.20 -1.43 3.51
C PHE A 30 2.91 -0.98 4.16
N ILE A 31 1.95 -0.59 3.32
CA ILE A 31 0.67 -0.03 3.77
C ILE A 31 -0.45 -0.89 3.18
N LEU A 32 -1.43 -1.25 4.02
CA LEU A 32 -2.64 -1.90 3.52
C LEU A 32 -3.69 -0.82 3.22
N ASP A 33 -3.96 -0.59 1.94
CA ASP A 33 -5.00 0.35 1.51
C ASP A 33 -6.32 -0.42 1.38
N ARG A 34 -7.28 -0.12 2.27
CA ARG A 34 -8.60 -0.79 2.33
C ARG A 34 -9.65 0.17 1.78
N PHE A 35 -10.42 -0.30 0.82
CA PHE A 35 -11.48 0.46 0.17
C PHE A 35 -12.83 -0.13 0.57
N VAL A 36 -13.56 0.59 1.39
CA VAL A 36 -14.92 0.21 1.76
C VAL A 36 -15.87 0.85 0.76
N ASN A 37 -16.48 0.04 -0.06
CA ASN A 37 -17.44 0.47 -1.06
C ASN A 37 -18.85 0.44 -0.48
N GLY A 38 -19.61 1.51 -0.68
CA GLY A 38 -20.94 1.59 -0.11
C GLY A 38 -21.78 2.71 -0.70
N VAL A 39 -22.96 2.88 -0.12
CA VAL A 39 -23.91 3.92 -0.49
C VAL A 39 -24.15 4.83 0.72
N ILE A 40 -24.17 6.13 0.49
CA ILE A 40 -24.58 7.08 1.52
C ILE A 40 -26.11 7.21 1.43
N GLU A 41 -26.81 6.77 2.46
CA GLU A 41 -28.27 6.75 2.52
C GLU A 41 -28.85 7.85 3.42
N ARG A 42 -28.06 8.28 4.41
CA ARG A 42 -28.52 9.28 5.38
C ARG A 42 -27.36 10.03 6.00
N ILE A 43 -27.70 11.14 6.64
CA ILE A 43 -26.79 11.89 7.50
C ILE A 43 -27.04 11.44 8.94
N SER A 44 -26.00 11.36 9.75
CA SER A 44 -26.13 10.96 11.15
C SER A 44 -26.97 12.00 11.92
N PRO A 45 -27.89 11.57 12.80
CA PRO A 45 -28.60 12.49 13.66
C PRO A 45 -27.72 13.10 14.75
N GLU A 46 -26.56 12.51 15.05
CA GLU A 46 -25.66 12.98 16.11
C GLU A 46 -24.64 14.03 15.62
N ALA A 47 -24.42 14.12 14.31
CA ALA A 47 -23.45 15.05 13.72
C ALA A 47 -23.68 15.13 12.20
N PRO A 48 -23.35 16.26 11.54
CA PRO A 48 -23.56 16.39 10.09
C PRO A 48 -22.55 15.58 9.27
N ILE A 49 -22.47 14.28 9.54
CA ILE A 49 -21.60 13.33 8.84
C ILE A 49 -22.44 12.29 8.11
N PRO A 50 -22.09 11.98 6.85
CA PRO A 50 -22.82 10.95 6.09
C PRO A 50 -22.55 9.55 6.68
N VAL A 51 -23.61 8.74 6.76
CA VAL A 51 -23.53 7.33 7.17
C VAL A 51 -23.36 6.48 5.92
N LEU A 52 -22.23 5.79 5.82
CA LEU A 52 -21.93 4.88 4.72
C LEU A 52 -22.45 3.49 5.05
N HIS A 53 -23.37 3.00 4.24
CA HIS A 53 -23.80 1.60 4.30
C HIS A 53 -22.85 0.78 3.40
N GLY A 54 -21.91 0.07 4.03
CA GLY A 54 -20.90 -0.72 3.32
C GLY A 54 -21.52 -1.90 2.57
N ARG A 55 -21.13 -2.06 1.30
CA ARG A 55 -21.56 -3.17 0.43
C ARG A 55 -20.44 -4.12 0.07
N GLY A 56 -19.21 -3.75 0.37
CA GLY A 56 -18.06 -4.59 0.12
C GLY A 56 -16.75 -3.87 0.47
N GLU A 57 -15.73 -4.67 0.62
CA GLU A 57 -14.39 -4.16 0.92
C GLU A 57 -13.38 -4.78 -0.06
N THR A 58 -12.48 -3.95 -0.55
CA THR A 58 -11.33 -4.40 -1.34
C THR A 58 -10.06 -3.84 -0.71
N SER A 59 -8.97 -4.59 -0.82
CA SER A 59 -7.70 -4.15 -0.28
C SER A 59 -6.63 -4.19 -1.36
N THR A 60 -5.72 -3.21 -1.32
CA THR A 60 -4.55 -3.17 -2.19
C THR A 60 -3.31 -2.84 -1.36
N MET A 61 -2.16 -3.11 -1.93
CA MET A 61 -0.89 -2.74 -1.30
C MET A 61 -0.49 -1.32 -1.69
N GLY A 62 -0.25 -0.47 -0.67
CA GLY A 62 0.30 0.88 -0.84
C GLY A 62 1.76 0.95 -0.43
N GLY A 63 2.34 2.13 -0.59
CA GLY A 63 3.74 2.36 -0.22
C GLY A 63 4.70 1.43 -0.95
N ALA A 64 5.62 0.82 -0.21
CA ALA A 64 6.60 -0.12 -0.75
C ALA A 64 5.93 -1.33 -1.41
N GLY A 65 4.73 -1.74 -0.94
CA GLY A 65 3.98 -2.84 -1.54
C GLY A 65 3.57 -2.56 -2.99
N ASN A 66 3.17 -1.33 -3.28
CA ASN A 66 2.86 -0.92 -4.66
C ASN A 66 4.12 -0.94 -5.54
N VAL A 67 5.28 -0.59 -4.98
CA VAL A 67 6.56 -0.66 -5.71
C VAL A 67 6.88 -2.11 -6.07
N VAL A 68 6.72 -3.03 -5.11
CA VAL A 68 6.92 -4.47 -5.35
C VAL A 68 6.00 -4.96 -6.49
N ALA A 69 4.71 -4.59 -6.43
CA ALA A 69 3.75 -5.01 -7.47
C ALA A 69 4.17 -4.52 -8.87
N ASN A 70 4.66 -3.28 -8.95
CA ASN A 70 5.14 -2.72 -10.23
C ASN A 70 6.40 -3.45 -10.73
N ILE A 71 7.37 -3.72 -9.84
CA ILE A 71 8.60 -4.45 -10.20
C ILE A 71 8.26 -5.83 -10.75
N VAL A 72 7.40 -6.57 -10.05
CA VAL A 72 6.98 -7.91 -10.48
C VAL A 72 6.22 -7.84 -11.81
N SER A 73 5.34 -6.84 -11.99
CA SER A 73 4.59 -6.70 -13.25
C SER A 73 5.50 -6.38 -14.46
N LEU A 74 6.67 -5.79 -14.19
CA LEU A 74 7.68 -5.55 -15.21
C LEU A 74 8.57 -6.78 -15.47
N GLY A 75 8.33 -7.88 -14.76
CA GLY A 75 9.01 -9.14 -14.96
C GLY A 75 10.24 -9.36 -14.07
N ALA A 76 10.59 -8.39 -13.21
CA ALA A 76 11.73 -8.51 -12.32
C ALA A 76 11.35 -9.21 -11.00
N ALA A 77 12.32 -9.83 -10.33
CA ALA A 77 12.11 -10.36 -8.98
C ALA A 77 12.19 -9.22 -7.95
N ALA A 78 11.32 -9.27 -6.93
CA ALA A 78 11.33 -8.28 -5.85
C ALA A 78 11.49 -8.97 -4.50
N VAL A 79 12.36 -8.41 -3.66
CA VAL A 79 12.59 -8.88 -2.29
C VAL A 79 12.18 -7.75 -1.34
N PRO A 80 10.96 -7.81 -0.78
CA PRO A 80 10.50 -6.80 0.19
C PRO A 80 11.19 -6.94 1.53
N VAL A 81 11.61 -5.82 2.11
CA VAL A 81 12.23 -5.75 3.45
C VAL A 81 11.52 -4.66 4.25
N SER A 82 10.93 -5.06 5.37
CA SER A 82 10.20 -4.14 6.25
C SER A 82 9.90 -4.78 7.59
N VAL A 83 9.36 -3.96 8.50
CA VAL A 83 8.75 -4.45 9.74
C VAL A 83 7.26 -4.12 9.69
N ILE A 84 6.43 -5.13 9.83
CA ILE A 84 4.96 -5.01 9.85
C ILE A 84 4.45 -5.58 11.18
N GLY A 85 3.19 -5.35 11.47
CA GLY A 85 2.58 -5.90 12.68
C GLY A 85 2.23 -7.39 12.53
N ALA A 86 2.22 -8.10 13.64
CA ALA A 86 1.67 -9.45 13.72
C ALA A 86 0.13 -9.35 13.92
N ASP A 87 -0.56 -8.78 12.92
CA ASP A 87 -1.99 -8.50 12.92
C ASP A 87 -2.63 -8.88 11.58
N LEU A 88 -3.95 -8.83 11.49
CA LEU A 88 -4.69 -9.21 10.29
C LEU A 88 -4.29 -8.40 9.05
N ALA A 89 -3.87 -7.15 9.23
CA ALA A 89 -3.42 -6.31 8.12
C ALA A 89 -2.03 -6.76 7.62
N GLY A 90 -1.13 -7.11 8.55
CA GLY A 90 0.17 -7.67 8.22
C GLY A 90 0.04 -9.00 7.50
N ASP A 91 -0.81 -9.89 8.01
CA ASP A 91 -1.08 -11.19 7.36
C ASP A 91 -1.62 -11.01 5.94
N SER A 92 -2.50 -10.01 5.75
CA SER A 92 -3.04 -9.68 4.42
C SER A 92 -1.94 -9.22 3.47
N LEU A 93 -1.02 -8.36 3.94
CA LEU A 93 0.12 -7.90 3.13
C LEU A 93 1.03 -9.05 2.74
N VAL A 94 1.38 -9.93 3.71
CA VAL A 94 2.23 -11.10 3.44
C VAL A 94 1.57 -12.00 2.38
N ARG A 95 0.27 -12.28 2.54
CA ARG A 95 -0.46 -13.10 1.58
C ARG A 95 -0.45 -12.48 0.18
N MET A 96 -0.75 -11.18 0.06
CA MET A 96 -0.77 -10.48 -1.23
C MET A 96 0.60 -10.48 -1.91
N LEU A 97 1.69 -10.30 -1.13
CA LEU A 97 3.05 -10.34 -1.66
C LEU A 97 3.41 -11.74 -2.16
N ARG A 98 3.02 -12.79 -1.44
CA ARG A 98 3.22 -14.19 -1.87
C ARG A 98 2.43 -14.50 -3.13
N GLU A 99 1.20 -14.00 -3.23
CA GLU A 99 0.36 -14.18 -4.44
C GLU A 99 1.00 -13.53 -5.67
N LEU A 100 1.77 -12.45 -5.48
CA LEU A 100 2.56 -11.83 -6.55
C LEU A 100 3.84 -12.61 -6.88
N GLY A 101 4.24 -13.56 -6.04
CA GLY A 101 5.50 -14.29 -6.20
C GLY A 101 6.71 -13.59 -5.60
N ALA A 102 6.51 -12.60 -4.73
CA ALA A 102 7.63 -11.91 -4.06
C ALA A 102 8.15 -12.77 -2.89
N ASP A 103 9.47 -12.74 -2.66
CA ASP A 103 10.09 -13.44 -1.54
C ASP A 103 9.89 -12.64 -0.24
N THR A 104 9.02 -13.15 0.64
CA THR A 104 8.66 -12.43 1.87
C THR A 104 9.61 -12.70 3.06
N ALA A 105 10.74 -13.37 2.83
CA ALA A 105 11.69 -13.68 3.91
C ALA A 105 12.27 -12.44 4.62
N GLY A 106 12.29 -11.31 3.94
CA GLY A 106 12.76 -10.02 4.52
C GLY A 106 11.70 -9.24 5.31
N LEU A 107 10.47 -9.79 5.48
CA LEU A 107 9.43 -9.12 6.25
C LEU A 107 9.41 -9.65 7.68
N ALA A 108 9.75 -8.79 8.64
CA ALA A 108 9.67 -9.11 10.06
C ALA A 108 8.27 -8.74 10.58
N GLN A 109 7.58 -9.70 11.20
CA GLN A 109 6.31 -9.45 11.88
C GLN A 109 6.58 -9.22 13.37
N GLU A 110 6.24 -8.03 13.86
CA GLU A 110 6.51 -7.62 15.25
C GLU A 110 5.23 -7.67 16.07
N PRO A 111 5.18 -8.49 17.15
CA PRO A 111 4.03 -8.50 18.05
C PRO A 111 3.84 -7.14 18.74
N GLY A 112 2.58 -6.71 18.88
CA GLY A 112 2.26 -5.42 19.49
C GLY A 112 2.39 -4.22 18.56
N ARG A 113 3.00 -4.38 17.41
CA ARG A 113 3.05 -3.34 16.37
C ARG A 113 1.75 -3.39 15.57
N MET A 114 1.27 -2.23 15.17
CA MET A 114 0.13 -2.12 14.24
C MET A 114 0.66 -1.91 12.82
N THR A 115 0.20 -2.74 11.90
CA THR A 115 0.51 -2.56 10.47
C THR A 115 -0.11 -1.27 9.95
N SER A 116 0.64 -0.49 9.20
CA SER A 116 0.15 0.75 8.58
C SER A 116 -1.01 0.44 7.64
N SER A 117 -2.17 1.06 7.87
CA SER A 117 -3.35 0.86 7.03
C SER A 117 -4.11 2.17 6.82
N LYS A 118 -4.79 2.24 5.69
CA LYS A 118 -5.66 3.37 5.36
C LYS A 118 -7.03 2.85 4.95
N UNK A 119 -8.10 3.40 5.22
CA UNK A 119 -9.39 3.07 4.82
C UNK A 119 -9.86 4.18 3.96
N UNK A 120 -10.25 3.94 2.94
CA UNK A 120 -10.81 4.81 2.07
C UNK A 120 -12.20 4.41 1.91
N UNK A 121 -13.06 5.01 2.04
CA UNK A 121 -14.37 4.80 1.86
C UNK A 121 -14.71 5.28 0.54
N UNK A 122 -15.07 4.65 -0.14
CA UNK A 122 -15.45 4.94 -1.39
C UNK A 122 -16.90 4.87 -1.46
N ALA A 123 -17.62 5.90 -1.51
CA ALA A 123 -19.08 6.02 -1.59
C ALA A 123 -19.52 6.29 -3.01
N ARG A 124 -20.43 5.48 -3.51
CA ARG A 124 -21.22 5.84 -4.70
C ARG A 124 -22.38 6.72 -4.25
N SER A 125 -22.29 8.00 -4.59
CA SER A 125 -23.36 8.97 -4.37
C SER A 125 -23.67 9.65 -5.70
N THR A 126 -24.90 10.02 -5.88
CA THR A 126 -25.31 10.88 -7.00
C THR A 126 -24.82 12.32 -6.84
N SER A 127 -24.31 12.66 -5.66
CA SER A 127 -23.65 13.93 -5.36
C SER A 127 -22.18 13.69 -4.95
N ARG A 128 -21.29 14.56 -5.40
CA ARG A 128 -19.85 14.49 -5.11
C ARG A 128 -19.60 14.68 -3.61
N CYS A 129 -19.28 13.59 -2.92
CA CYS A 129 -18.92 13.64 -1.51
C CYS A 129 -17.43 13.32 -1.35
N CYS A 130 -16.69 14.23 -0.72
CA CYS A 130 -15.29 14.03 -0.41
C CYS A 130 -15.15 13.11 0.81
N VAL A 131 -14.34 12.08 0.67
CA VAL A 131 -14.08 11.12 1.75
C VAL A 131 -12.83 11.56 2.51
N SER A 132 -12.95 11.66 3.83
CA SER A 132 -11.84 12.01 4.71
C SER A 132 -10.92 10.82 4.95
N MET A 133 -9.63 11.01 4.73
CA MET A 133 -8.59 10.05 5.09
C MET A 133 -8.18 10.24 6.54
N LYS A 134 -8.31 9.21 7.36
CA LYS A 134 -7.77 9.21 8.71
C LYS A 134 -6.46 8.40 8.73
N ARG A 135 -5.36 9.12 8.82
CA ARG A 135 -4.03 8.52 8.98
C ARG A 135 -3.78 8.27 10.47
N ARG A 136 -3.65 7.02 10.88
CA ARG A 136 -3.14 6.72 12.21
C ARG A 136 -1.63 6.57 12.13
N SER A 137 -0.91 7.52 12.70
CA SER A 137 0.52 7.39 12.92
C SER A 137 0.76 6.62 14.23
N SER A 138 1.53 5.56 14.17
CA SER A 138 2.02 4.93 15.38
C SER A 138 3.05 5.86 16.03
N ARG A 139 2.68 6.55 17.07
CA ARG A 139 3.67 7.25 17.90
C ARG A 139 4.42 6.20 18.72
N SER A 140 5.72 6.21 18.61
CA SER A 140 6.59 5.45 19.48
C SER A 140 6.31 5.82 20.94
N ALA A 141 6.22 4.83 21.80
CA ALA A 141 6.06 5.03 23.24
C ALA A 141 7.21 5.90 23.80
N PRO A 142 6.95 6.78 24.76
CA PRO A 142 8.03 7.56 25.37
C PRO A 142 9.00 6.64 26.10
N ARG A 143 10.28 6.90 25.93
CA ARG A 143 11.34 6.18 26.65
C ARG A 143 11.14 6.43 28.14
N SER A 144 11.06 5.36 28.93
CA SER A 144 11.13 5.44 30.37
C SER A 144 12.54 5.84 30.77
N GLU A 145 12.72 7.00 31.40
CA GLU A 145 13.99 7.37 32.02
C GLU A 145 14.22 6.48 33.26
N PRO A 146 15.41 5.92 33.41
CA PRO A 146 15.73 5.21 34.65
C PRO A 146 15.91 6.22 35.81
N ALA A 147 15.42 5.86 36.97
CA ALA A 147 15.61 6.60 38.20
C ALA A 147 17.06 6.56 38.72
#